data_f36b05ca28622f87993a7b633db8e75b
#
_entry.id   f36b05ca28622f87993a7b633db8e75b
#
_cell.length_a   1.000
_cell.length_b   1.000
_cell.length_c   1.000
_cell.angle_alpha   90.00
_cell.angle_beta   90.00
_cell.angle_gamma   90.00
#
_symmetry.space_group_name_H-M   'P 1'
#
loop_
_entity.id
_entity.type
_entity.pdbx_description
1 polymer ?
#
loop_
_entity_poly.entity_id
_entity_poly.type
_entity_poly.pdbx_seq_one_letter_code
_entity_poly.pdbx_strand_id
1 'polypeptide(L)'
;MMQSYKNAFIELIAENSKVNGFDELSSKLISILFIEPEEIALDELARRTGYSLSAVSTALKFIERAGIVKKSKKPKSRKVYFYMEKDMLAMSLQIVRREYEKILLPSKQKLPKIIELYKQDSSKISGAELRIVEDYYKSLLFFEQILKEFIEKFERYVVEK
;
A
#
# COMPACT_ATOMS: atom_id res chain seq x y z
N MET A 1 4.27 31.00 -13.46
CA MET A 1 4.42 30.84 -12.00
C MET A 1 3.59 29.67 -11.44
N MET A 2 2.28 29.57 -11.63
CA MET A 2 1.47 28.43 -11.14
C MET A 2 1.95 27.04 -11.59
N GLN A 3 2.43 26.91 -12.82
CA GLN A 3 3.02 25.67 -13.35
C GLN A 3 4.26 25.21 -12.58
N SER A 4 5.05 26.16 -12.06
CA SER A 4 6.28 25.88 -11.29
C SER A 4 5.99 25.24 -9.94
N TYR A 5 5.01 25.75 -9.20
CA TYR A 5 4.64 25.21 -7.87
C TYR A 5 4.02 23.81 -7.94
N LYS A 6 3.14 23.60 -8.94
CA LYS A 6 2.57 22.28 -9.19
C LYS A 6 3.66 21.25 -9.49
N ASN A 7 4.63 21.61 -10.34
CA ASN A 7 5.74 20.72 -10.70
C ASN A 7 6.64 20.42 -9.48
N ALA A 8 6.97 21.43 -8.67
CA ALA A 8 7.75 21.24 -7.45
C ALA A 8 7.07 20.27 -6.48
N PHE A 9 5.74 20.36 -6.33
CA PHE A 9 4.99 19.41 -5.50
C PHE A 9 4.97 17.99 -6.08
N ILE A 10 4.80 17.86 -7.41
CA ILE A 10 4.86 16.56 -8.10
C ILE A 10 6.23 15.91 -7.89
N GLU A 11 7.32 16.68 -8.03
CA GLU A 11 8.69 16.20 -7.80
C GLU A 11 8.89 15.73 -6.36
N LEU A 12 8.45 16.52 -5.36
CA LEU A 12 8.52 16.14 -3.95
C LEU A 12 7.81 14.81 -3.67
N ILE A 13 6.59 14.64 -4.17
CA ILE A 13 5.82 13.39 -3.96
C ILE A 13 6.48 12.20 -4.70
N ALA A 14 7.04 12.44 -5.89
CA ALA A 14 7.77 11.41 -6.63
C ALA A 14 9.03 10.97 -5.88
N GLU A 15 9.82 11.91 -5.35
CA GLU A 15 10.99 11.61 -4.52
C GLU A 15 10.63 10.81 -3.26
N ASN A 16 9.60 11.23 -2.53
CA ASN A 16 9.10 10.49 -1.37
C ASN A 16 8.66 9.06 -1.74
N SER A 17 8.04 8.89 -2.89
CA SER A 17 7.62 7.58 -3.38
C SER A 17 8.83 6.68 -3.70
N LYS A 18 9.89 7.23 -4.29
CA LYS A 18 11.15 6.51 -4.54
C LYS A 18 11.82 6.05 -3.24
N VAL A 19 11.84 6.90 -2.21
CA VAL A 19 12.33 6.53 -0.87
C VAL A 19 11.55 5.36 -0.30
N ASN A 20 10.25 5.25 -0.58
CA ASN A 20 9.40 4.12 -0.21
C ASN A 20 9.56 2.88 -1.13
N GLY A 21 10.52 2.88 -2.04
CA GLY A 21 10.86 1.73 -2.89
C GLY A 21 10.06 1.61 -4.18
N PHE A 22 9.30 2.63 -4.58
CA PHE A 22 8.63 2.65 -5.89
C PHE A 22 9.62 2.99 -7.01
N ASP A 23 9.45 2.33 -8.16
CA ASP A 23 10.23 2.63 -9.36
C ASP A 23 9.88 4.02 -9.94
N GLU A 24 10.63 4.46 -10.93
CA GLU A 24 10.49 5.77 -11.56
C GLU A 24 9.08 6.01 -12.11
N LEU A 25 8.51 5.04 -12.83
CA LEU A 25 7.18 5.17 -13.44
C LEU A 25 6.08 5.18 -12.36
N SER A 26 6.16 4.26 -11.40
CA SER A 26 5.21 4.19 -10.28
C SER A 26 5.22 5.48 -9.46
N SER A 27 6.40 6.02 -9.15
CA SER A 27 6.56 7.27 -8.42
C SER A 27 5.97 8.46 -9.17
N LYS A 28 6.17 8.53 -10.48
CA LYS A 28 5.59 9.56 -11.34
C LYS A 28 4.07 9.46 -11.43
N LEU A 29 3.52 8.24 -11.51
CA LEU A 29 2.08 8.02 -11.50
C LEU A 29 1.44 8.42 -10.17
N ILE A 30 2.05 8.03 -9.05
CA ILE A 30 1.61 8.40 -7.71
C ILE A 30 1.56 9.92 -7.57
N SER A 31 2.62 10.63 -7.96
CA SER A 31 2.69 12.08 -7.82
C SER A 31 1.67 12.82 -8.68
N ILE A 32 1.44 12.37 -9.92
CA ILE A 32 0.41 12.92 -10.80
C ILE A 32 -0.99 12.70 -10.21
N LEU A 33 -1.27 11.45 -9.81
CA LEU A 33 -2.58 11.10 -9.25
C LEU A 33 -2.85 11.79 -7.91
N PHE A 34 -1.82 12.05 -7.10
CA PHE A 34 -1.98 12.70 -5.81
C PHE A 34 -2.44 14.16 -5.92
N ILE A 35 -1.91 14.93 -6.89
CA ILE A 35 -2.25 16.35 -7.04
C ILE A 35 -3.52 16.60 -7.85
N GLU A 36 -3.96 15.65 -8.67
CA GLU A 36 -5.14 15.84 -9.50
C GLU A 36 -6.42 15.61 -8.68
N PRO A 37 -7.33 16.58 -8.64
CA PRO A 37 -8.56 16.45 -7.84
C PRO A 37 -9.51 15.38 -8.38
N GLU A 38 -9.49 15.14 -9.69
CA GLU A 38 -10.37 14.23 -10.40
C GLU A 38 -9.69 12.92 -10.80
N GLU A 39 -10.50 11.93 -11.11
CA GLU A 39 -10.02 10.66 -11.68
C GLU A 39 -9.39 10.86 -13.06
N ILE A 40 -8.27 10.20 -13.32
CA ILE A 40 -7.56 10.28 -14.59
C ILE A 40 -7.69 8.96 -15.35
N ALA A 41 -8.00 9.05 -16.65
CA ALA A 41 -8.06 7.88 -17.53
C ALA A 41 -6.66 7.31 -17.82
N LEU A 42 -6.58 5.99 -18.04
CA LEU A 42 -5.35 5.26 -18.33
C LEU A 42 -4.56 5.85 -19.50
N ASP A 43 -5.25 6.17 -20.59
CA ASP A 43 -4.65 6.76 -21.80
C ASP A 43 -4.07 8.15 -21.54
N GLU A 44 -4.72 8.94 -20.71
CA GLU A 44 -4.24 10.25 -20.30
C GLU A 44 -3.01 10.15 -19.39
N LEU A 45 -2.98 9.18 -18.49
CA LEU A 45 -1.80 8.91 -17.66
C LEU A 45 -0.60 8.48 -18.53
N ALA A 46 -0.82 7.63 -19.54
CA ALA A 46 0.21 7.25 -20.49
C ALA A 46 0.75 8.47 -21.26
N ARG A 47 -0.14 9.33 -21.73
CA ARG A 47 0.24 10.58 -22.42
C ARG A 47 1.06 11.52 -21.52
N ARG A 48 0.64 11.73 -20.27
CA ARG A 48 1.33 12.62 -19.32
C ARG A 48 2.69 12.10 -18.86
N THR A 49 2.81 10.80 -18.72
CA THR A 49 4.08 10.19 -18.30
C THR A 49 5.07 9.99 -19.42
N GLY A 50 4.60 9.92 -20.68
CA GLY A 50 5.40 9.59 -21.86
C GLY A 50 5.75 8.10 -21.99
N TYR A 51 5.13 7.23 -21.17
CA TYR A 51 5.32 5.79 -21.24
C TYR A 51 4.21 5.10 -22.04
N SER A 52 4.49 3.89 -22.51
CA SER A 52 3.48 3.10 -23.22
C SER A 52 2.28 2.75 -22.35
N LEU A 53 1.11 2.59 -22.96
CA LEU A 53 -0.12 2.21 -22.26
C LEU A 53 0.05 0.91 -21.46
N SER A 54 0.80 -0.05 -22.00
CA SER A 54 1.10 -1.32 -21.33
C SER A 54 1.96 -1.14 -20.08
N ALA A 55 3.01 -0.32 -20.16
CA ALA A 55 3.88 -0.03 -19.01
C ALA A 55 3.10 0.66 -17.89
N VAL A 56 2.32 1.69 -18.24
CA VAL A 56 1.47 2.42 -17.28
C VAL A 56 0.42 1.50 -16.66
N SER A 57 -0.23 0.65 -17.44
CA SER A 57 -1.20 -0.33 -16.94
C SER A 57 -0.57 -1.32 -15.94
N THR A 58 0.66 -1.77 -16.22
CA THR A 58 1.39 -2.68 -15.33
C THR A 58 1.78 -2.01 -14.02
N ALA A 59 2.32 -0.79 -14.08
CA ALA A 59 2.67 -0.01 -12.90
C ALA A 59 1.43 0.29 -12.04
N LEU A 60 0.32 0.70 -12.67
CA LEU A 60 -0.94 0.98 -11.96
C LEU A 60 -1.51 -0.26 -11.27
N LYS A 61 -1.43 -1.46 -11.86
CA LYS A 61 -1.82 -2.71 -11.20
C LYS A 61 -0.99 -2.96 -9.93
N PHE A 62 0.29 -2.65 -9.98
CA PHE A 62 1.17 -2.79 -8.81
C PHE A 62 0.78 -1.81 -7.70
N ILE A 63 0.59 -0.52 -8.03
CA ILE A 63 0.22 0.53 -7.07
C ILE A 63 -1.20 0.29 -6.51
N GLU A 64 -2.13 -0.21 -7.33
CA GLU A 64 -3.48 -0.62 -6.91
C GLU A 64 -3.43 -1.77 -5.90
N ARG A 65 -2.60 -2.79 -6.16
CA ARG A 65 -2.37 -3.91 -5.22
C ARG A 65 -1.75 -3.43 -3.91
N ALA A 66 -0.91 -2.41 -3.94
CA ALA A 66 -0.38 -1.76 -2.75
C ALA A 66 -1.43 -0.97 -1.96
N GLY A 67 -2.64 -0.79 -2.51
CA GLY A 67 -3.75 -0.07 -1.85
C GLY A 67 -3.64 1.45 -1.92
N ILE A 68 -2.72 1.98 -2.75
CA ILE A 68 -2.44 3.42 -2.87
C ILE A 68 -3.41 4.08 -3.87
N VAL A 69 -3.73 3.38 -4.95
CA VAL A 69 -4.57 3.88 -6.04
C VAL A 69 -5.81 3.03 -6.17
N LYS A 70 -6.94 3.66 -6.45
CA LYS A 70 -8.23 3.01 -6.72
C LYS A 70 -8.54 3.10 -8.21
N LYS A 71 -9.09 2.01 -8.72
CA LYS A 71 -9.56 1.88 -10.09
C LYS A 71 -11.06 2.05 -10.13
N SER A 72 -11.57 2.81 -11.11
CA SER A 72 -12.99 3.01 -11.32
C SER A 72 -13.38 2.89 -12.80
N LYS A 73 -14.68 2.71 -13.04
CA LYS A 73 -15.29 2.75 -14.37
C LYS A 73 -16.45 3.73 -14.33
N LYS A 74 -16.55 4.60 -15.32
CA LYS A 74 -17.68 5.53 -15.44
C LYS A 74 -18.80 4.92 -16.29
N PRO A 75 -20.07 5.18 -15.97
CA PRO A 75 -21.19 4.76 -16.81
C PRO A 75 -21.01 5.26 -18.27
N LYS A 76 -21.35 4.40 -19.22
CA LYS A 76 -21.23 4.69 -20.66
C LYS A 76 -19.81 4.95 -21.18
N SER A 77 -18.78 4.69 -20.39
CA SER A 77 -17.37 4.79 -20.81
C SER A 77 -16.71 3.41 -20.85
N ARG A 78 -15.93 3.14 -21.90
CA ARG A 78 -15.07 1.95 -22.00
C ARG A 78 -13.69 2.20 -21.33
N LYS A 79 -13.41 3.44 -20.93
CA LYS A 79 -12.15 3.81 -20.30
C LYS A 79 -12.09 3.37 -18.85
N VAL A 80 -10.89 3.09 -18.40
CA VAL A 80 -10.56 2.81 -17.01
C VAL A 80 -9.95 4.07 -16.42
N TYR A 81 -10.43 4.46 -15.25
CA TYR A 81 -9.99 5.65 -14.52
C TYR A 81 -9.28 5.25 -13.23
N PHE A 82 -8.39 6.10 -12.78
CA PHE A 82 -7.63 5.91 -11.56
C PHE A 82 -7.71 7.15 -10.68
N TYR A 83 -7.82 6.92 -9.38
CA TYR A 83 -7.91 7.94 -8.35
C TYR A 83 -7.01 7.57 -7.17
N MET A 84 -6.46 8.57 -6.52
CA MET A 84 -5.70 8.42 -5.29
C MET A 84 -6.31 9.30 -4.20
N GLU A 85 -6.41 8.76 -2.97
CA GLU A 85 -6.86 9.52 -1.80
C GLU A 85 -5.93 10.72 -1.56
N LYS A 86 -6.51 11.89 -1.30
CA LYS A 86 -5.75 13.14 -1.09
C LYS A 86 -5.46 13.41 0.39
N ASP A 87 -6.27 12.86 1.28
CA ASP A 87 -6.00 12.91 2.71
C ASP A 87 -4.93 11.86 3.05
N MET A 88 -3.74 12.33 3.38
CA MET A 88 -2.59 11.48 3.72
C MET A 88 -2.90 10.58 4.92
N LEU A 89 -3.68 11.06 5.89
CA LEU A 89 -4.04 10.28 7.07
C LEU A 89 -5.05 9.19 6.73
N ALA A 90 -6.07 9.53 5.94
CA ALA A 90 -7.04 8.54 5.44
C ALA A 90 -6.36 7.46 4.58
N MET A 91 -5.41 7.85 3.73
CA MET A 91 -4.61 6.92 2.94
C MET A 91 -3.76 6.01 3.84
N SER A 92 -3.07 6.56 4.82
CA SER A 92 -2.26 5.79 5.77
C SER A 92 -3.10 4.79 6.55
N LEU A 93 -4.28 5.19 7.01
CA LEU A 93 -5.22 4.30 7.69
C LEU A 93 -5.66 3.13 6.79
N GLN A 94 -5.95 3.37 5.52
CA GLN A 94 -6.32 2.31 4.57
C GLN A 94 -5.17 1.30 4.37
N ILE A 95 -3.93 1.77 4.26
CA ILE A 95 -2.74 0.91 4.13
C ILE A 95 -2.57 0.04 5.38
N VAL A 96 -2.63 0.65 6.56
CA VAL A 96 -2.47 -0.07 7.84
C VAL A 96 -3.58 -1.08 8.08
N ARG A 97 -4.84 -0.74 7.79
CA ARG A 97 -5.97 -1.69 7.87
C ARG A 97 -5.77 -2.88 6.94
N ARG A 98 -5.33 -2.62 5.72
CA ARG A 98 -5.04 -3.69 4.76
C ARG A 98 -3.93 -4.62 5.25
N GLU A 99 -2.85 -4.07 5.77
CA GLU A 99 -1.75 -4.82 6.41
C GLU A 99 -2.28 -5.73 7.53
N TYR A 100 -3.08 -5.14 8.42
CA TYR A 100 -3.71 -5.86 9.51
C TYR A 100 -4.59 -7.01 9.01
N GLU A 101 -5.52 -6.76 8.09
CA GLU A 101 -6.50 -7.75 7.62
C GLU A 101 -5.89 -8.82 6.71
N LYS A 102 -4.95 -8.45 5.83
CA LYS A 102 -4.45 -9.34 4.78
C LYS A 102 -3.17 -10.07 5.12
N ILE A 103 -2.40 -9.57 6.08
CA ILE A 103 -1.11 -10.14 6.46
C ILE A 103 -1.15 -10.60 7.92
N LEU A 104 -1.42 -9.68 8.85
CA LEU A 104 -1.29 -9.97 10.28
C LEU A 104 -2.32 -10.98 10.76
N LEU A 105 -3.60 -10.79 10.51
CA LEU A 105 -4.64 -11.72 10.95
C LEU A 105 -4.47 -13.15 10.40
N PRO A 106 -4.23 -13.36 9.08
CA PRO A 106 -3.97 -14.70 8.56
C PRO A 106 -2.70 -15.34 9.13
N SER A 107 -1.65 -14.55 9.35
CA SER A 107 -0.41 -15.04 9.96
C SER A 107 -0.63 -15.49 11.41
N LYS A 108 -1.34 -14.69 12.20
CA LYS A 108 -1.71 -15.02 13.58
C LYS A 108 -2.50 -16.33 13.68
N GLN A 109 -3.39 -16.59 12.72
CA GLN A 109 -4.19 -17.82 12.69
C GLN A 109 -3.39 -19.06 12.30
N LYS A 110 -2.38 -18.91 11.42
CA LYS A 110 -1.59 -20.03 10.89
C LYS A 110 -0.40 -20.40 11.76
N LEU A 111 0.26 -19.42 12.38
CA LEU A 111 1.51 -19.63 13.12
C LEU A 111 1.42 -20.64 14.26
N PRO A 112 0.36 -20.71 15.11
CA PRO A 112 0.27 -21.72 16.15
C PRO A 112 0.39 -23.16 15.64
N LYS A 113 -0.27 -23.47 14.51
CA LYS A 113 -0.19 -24.78 13.88
C LYS A 113 1.21 -25.08 13.32
N ILE A 114 1.87 -24.08 12.75
CA ILE A 114 3.24 -24.21 12.25
C ILE A 114 4.20 -24.50 13.41
N ILE A 115 4.05 -23.81 14.54
CA ILE A 115 4.83 -24.02 15.76
C ILE A 115 4.65 -25.45 16.28
N GLU A 116 3.41 -25.96 16.28
CA GLU A 116 3.13 -27.34 16.68
C GLU A 116 3.84 -28.37 15.79
N LEU A 117 3.84 -28.15 14.47
CA LEU A 117 4.55 -29.03 13.52
C LEU A 117 6.06 -29.04 13.80
N TYR A 118 6.69 -27.90 14.07
CA TYR A 118 8.09 -27.84 14.47
C TYR A 118 8.37 -28.57 15.78
N LYS A 119 7.48 -28.50 16.76
CA LYS A 119 7.62 -29.21 18.07
C LYS A 119 7.53 -30.72 17.93
N GLN A 120 6.85 -31.21 16.91
CA GLN A 120 6.75 -32.65 16.62
C GLN A 120 7.96 -33.18 15.84
N ASP A 121 8.73 -32.30 15.19
CA ASP A 121 9.94 -32.68 14.47
C ASP A 121 11.13 -32.78 15.43
N SER A 122 11.70 -33.99 15.54
CA SER A 122 12.83 -34.29 16.41
C SER A 122 14.19 -33.97 15.81
N SER A 123 14.30 -33.38 14.62
CA SER A 123 15.55 -33.01 13.97
C SER A 123 16.26 -31.86 14.71
N LYS A 124 17.60 -31.86 14.73
CA LYS A 124 18.39 -30.78 15.36
C LYS A 124 18.23 -29.44 14.64
N ILE A 125 17.88 -29.44 13.37
CA ILE A 125 17.66 -28.24 12.54
C ILE A 125 16.37 -27.57 12.97
N SER A 126 15.35 -28.33 13.28
CA SER A 126 14.03 -27.81 13.68
C SER A 126 14.09 -26.95 14.96
N GLY A 127 15.02 -27.22 15.88
CA GLY A 127 15.12 -26.48 17.14
C GLY A 127 15.56 -25.02 16.97
N ALA A 128 16.45 -24.71 16.02
CA ALA A 128 16.86 -23.35 15.72
C ALA A 128 15.77 -22.59 14.93
N GLU A 129 15.18 -23.27 13.95
CA GLU A 129 14.09 -22.69 13.15
C GLU A 129 12.84 -22.44 14.00
N LEU A 130 12.49 -23.36 14.91
CA LEU A 130 11.39 -23.19 15.83
C LEU A 130 11.51 -21.90 16.65
N ARG A 131 12.71 -21.59 17.18
CA ARG A 131 12.94 -20.34 17.91
C ARG A 131 12.64 -19.10 17.05
N ILE A 132 13.08 -19.09 15.80
CA ILE A 132 12.79 -17.99 14.86
C ILE A 132 11.29 -17.82 14.68
N VAL A 133 10.56 -18.91 14.47
CA VAL A 133 9.10 -18.89 14.27
C VAL A 133 8.37 -18.46 15.54
N GLU A 134 8.78 -18.93 16.72
CA GLU A 134 8.19 -18.52 18.00
C GLU A 134 8.46 -17.05 18.31
N ASP A 135 9.66 -16.56 18.05
CA ASP A 135 10.00 -15.14 18.27
C ASP A 135 9.28 -14.24 17.27
N TYR A 136 9.13 -14.67 16.02
CA TYR A 136 8.29 -13.99 15.05
C TYR A 136 6.83 -13.89 15.51
N TYR A 137 6.27 -15.00 16.03
CA TYR A 137 4.89 -15.01 16.52
C TYR A 137 4.69 -14.08 17.73
N LYS A 138 5.63 -14.07 18.69
CA LYS A 138 5.59 -13.12 19.83
C LYS A 138 5.63 -11.67 19.35
N SER A 139 6.53 -11.36 18.42
CA SER A 139 6.67 -10.03 17.85
C SER A 139 5.39 -9.60 17.11
N LEU A 140 4.76 -10.53 16.39
CA LEU A 140 3.51 -10.29 15.67
C LEU A 140 2.36 -9.96 16.61
N LEU A 141 2.24 -10.66 17.76
CA LEU A 141 1.22 -10.38 18.77
C LEU A 141 1.41 -9.00 19.41
N PHE A 142 2.64 -8.60 19.67
CA PHE A 142 2.96 -7.27 20.18
C PHE A 142 2.66 -6.18 19.14
N PHE A 143 3.06 -6.42 17.88
CA PHE A 143 2.78 -5.50 16.78
C PHE A 143 1.27 -5.35 16.51
N GLU A 144 0.49 -6.42 16.69
CA GLU A 144 -0.98 -6.35 16.60
C GLU A 144 -1.55 -5.31 17.57
N GLN A 145 -1.07 -5.26 18.80
CA GLN A 145 -1.55 -4.30 19.80
C GLN A 145 -1.25 -2.86 19.35
N ILE A 146 -0.03 -2.60 18.89
CA ILE A 146 0.37 -1.28 18.37
C ILE A 146 -0.50 -0.86 17.19
N LEU A 147 -0.74 -1.77 16.24
CA LEU A 147 -1.57 -1.47 15.07
C LEU A 147 -3.03 -1.16 15.44
N LYS A 148 -3.60 -1.88 16.39
CA LYS A 148 -4.96 -1.61 16.88
C LYS A 148 -5.08 -0.22 17.50
N GLU A 149 -4.16 0.15 18.37
CA GLU A 149 -4.12 1.50 18.97
C GLU A 149 -3.95 2.59 17.91
N PHE A 150 -3.11 2.35 16.92
CA PHE A 150 -2.91 3.26 15.81
C PHE A 150 -4.19 3.44 14.99
N ILE A 151 -4.85 2.34 14.60
CA ILE A 151 -6.12 2.35 13.86
C ILE A 151 -7.18 3.14 14.63
N GLU A 152 -7.37 2.86 15.92
CA GLU A 152 -8.35 3.55 16.76
C GLU A 152 -8.11 5.07 16.87
N LYS A 153 -6.84 5.47 16.99
CA LYS A 153 -6.48 6.90 17.04
C LYS A 153 -6.79 7.60 15.72
N PHE A 154 -6.47 6.94 14.60
CA PHE A 154 -6.73 7.50 13.25
C PHE A 154 -8.21 7.56 12.92
N GLU A 155 -9.00 6.55 13.31
CA GLU A 155 -10.44 6.54 13.13
C GLU A 155 -11.10 7.72 13.85
N ARG A 156 -10.72 7.98 15.08
CA ARG A 156 -11.19 9.16 15.83
C ARG A 156 -10.89 10.45 15.09
N TYR A 157 -9.68 10.62 14.62
CA TYR A 157 -9.28 11.82 13.89
C TYR A 157 -10.06 12.02 12.56
N VAL A 158 -10.32 10.94 11.83
CA VAL A 158 -11.06 11.00 10.56
C VAL A 158 -12.55 11.30 10.77
N VAL A 159 -13.13 10.87 11.89
CA VAL A 159 -14.54 11.14 12.24
C VAL A 159 -14.75 12.57 12.74
N GLU A 160 -13.74 13.18 13.36
CA GLU A 160 -13.79 14.56 13.88
C GLU A 160 -13.57 15.64 12.81
N LYS A 161 -13.25 15.28 11.56
CA LYS A 161 -13.15 16.19 10.40
C LYS A 161 -14.47 16.32 9.65
#